data_29fa227b04b302fc6bd7bfc6259876df
#
_entry.id   29fa227b04b302fc6bd7bfc6259876df
#
_cell.length_a   1.000
_cell.length_b   1.000
_cell.length_c   1.000
_cell.angle_alpha   90.00
_cell.angle_beta   90.00
_cell.angle_gamma   90.00
#
_symmetry.space_group_name_H-M   'P 1'
#
loop_
_entity.id
_entity.type
_entity.pdbx_description
1 polymer ?
#
loop_
_entity_poly.entity_id
_entity_poly.type
_entity_poly.pdbx_seq_one_letter_code
_entity_poly.pdbx_strand_id
1 'polypeptide(L)'
;MTVASRCIAKGEEICHIYQGHFGDTTKDARQRILEDVFHFRCRCTACVNNFPLANEIPDTFSDMAHMMVNEEVCMSYIKEVKEKMTRFTFDANSIKSISKFEKLLVAELDCSQAQSSQQNVFNILKILDDYRESINNELKLMIEMKNIDAVLQLHCDKQKIASIFLNPPHRMFLSGRAAIVECLWVKYGSISYGTSRTGLFGTYM
;
A
#
# COMPACT_ATOMS: atom_id res chain seq x y z
N MET A 1 19.13 9.98 -10.64
CA MET A 1 19.32 9.14 -9.44
C MET A 1 18.26 8.05 -9.48
N THR A 2 18.63 6.80 -9.27
CA THR A 2 17.69 5.68 -9.19
C THR A 2 17.60 5.23 -7.74
N VAL A 3 16.39 5.09 -7.21
CA VAL A 3 16.13 4.71 -5.82
C VAL A 3 15.33 3.43 -5.78
N ALA A 4 15.72 2.48 -4.93
CA ALA A 4 14.95 1.27 -4.70
C ALA A 4 13.67 1.61 -3.91
N SER A 5 12.51 1.20 -4.41
CA SER A 5 11.20 1.41 -3.75
C SER A 5 10.91 0.38 -2.64
N ARG A 6 11.79 -0.60 -2.46
CA ARG A 6 11.72 -1.65 -1.41
C ARG A 6 13.09 -2.23 -1.14
N CYS A 7 13.21 -3.01 -0.09
CA CYS A 7 14.40 -3.82 0.13
C CYS A 7 14.58 -4.83 -1.00
N ILE A 8 15.82 -4.95 -1.50
CA ILE A 8 16.24 -5.91 -2.53
C ILE A 8 17.16 -6.92 -1.85
N ALA A 9 16.82 -8.20 -1.93
CA ALA A 9 17.63 -9.26 -1.34
C ALA A 9 18.90 -9.51 -2.16
N LYS A 10 19.94 -10.03 -1.51
CA LYS A 10 21.17 -10.43 -2.22
C LYS A 10 20.86 -11.50 -3.27
N GLY A 11 21.20 -11.23 -4.52
CA GLY A 11 20.94 -12.13 -5.66
C GLY A 11 19.57 -11.95 -6.30
N GLU A 12 18.74 -11.06 -5.79
CA GLU A 12 17.47 -10.70 -6.42
C GLU A 12 17.71 -9.82 -7.65
N GLU A 13 16.95 -10.09 -8.73
CA GLU A 13 17.01 -9.31 -9.96
C GLU A 13 16.52 -7.86 -9.71
N ILE A 14 17.30 -6.90 -10.19
CA ILE A 14 16.94 -5.49 -10.15
C ILE A 14 16.10 -5.17 -11.40
N CYS A 15 14.79 -4.97 -11.20
CA CYS A 15 13.87 -4.63 -12.25
C CYS A 15 13.70 -3.11 -12.39
N HIS A 16 13.48 -2.65 -13.61
CA HIS A 16 13.21 -1.25 -13.95
C HIS A 16 11.87 -1.16 -14.69
N ILE A 17 11.16 -0.04 -14.53
CA ILE A 17 9.94 0.25 -15.28
C ILE A 17 10.35 0.86 -16.64
N TYR A 18 10.14 0.11 -17.72
CA TYR A 18 10.41 0.56 -19.10
C TYR A 18 9.27 1.39 -19.69
N GLN A 19 8.06 1.07 -19.28
CA GLN A 19 6.81 1.74 -19.64
C GLN A 19 6.13 2.21 -18.37
N GLY A 20 5.18 3.13 -18.47
CA GLY A 20 4.42 3.64 -17.35
C GLY A 20 3.87 2.54 -16.43
N HIS A 21 3.26 2.93 -15.34
CA HIS A 21 2.76 2.00 -14.32
C HIS A 21 1.72 1.04 -14.92
N PHE A 22 1.66 -0.21 -14.41
CA PHE A 22 0.73 -1.23 -14.94
C PHE A 22 -0.75 -0.81 -14.86
N GLY A 23 -1.10 0.10 -13.93
CA GLY A 23 -2.43 0.61 -13.78
C GLY A 23 -2.85 1.65 -14.83
N ASP A 24 -1.92 2.18 -15.62
CA ASP A 24 -2.21 3.25 -16.61
C ASP A 24 -2.64 2.68 -17.96
N THR A 25 -2.15 1.49 -18.31
CA THR A 25 -2.42 0.87 -19.62
C THR A 25 -2.67 -0.63 -19.48
N THR A 26 -3.50 -1.19 -20.38
CA THR A 26 -3.80 -2.62 -20.40
C THR A 26 -2.55 -3.47 -20.61
N LYS A 27 -2.58 -4.72 -20.13
CA LYS A 27 -1.47 -5.67 -20.33
C LYS A 27 -1.06 -5.78 -21.80
N ASP A 28 -2.04 -5.91 -22.70
CA ASP A 28 -1.76 -6.10 -24.13
C ASP A 28 -1.10 -4.88 -24.76
N ALA A 29 -1.54 -3.67 -24.37
CA ALA A 29 -0.90 -2.44 -24.82
C ALA A 29 0.55 -2.34 -24.32
N ARG A 30 0.80 -2.66 -23.05
CA ARG A 30 2.16 -2.69 -22.49
C ARG A 30 3.04 -3.72 -23.20
N GLN A 31 2.53 -4.94 -23.42
CA GLN A 31 3.31 -5.99 -24.10
C GLN A 31 3.69 -5.59 -25.52
N ARG A 32 2.76 -5.01 -26.30
CA ARG A 32 3.05 -4.53 -27.65
C ARG A 32 4.19 -3.51 -27.64
N ILE A 33 4.10 -2.50 -26.79
CA ILE A 33 5.15 -1.47 -26.73
C ILE A 33 6.49 -2.08 -26.33
N LEU A 34 6.51 -3.01 -25.37
CA LEU A 34 7.74 -3.66 -24.93
C LEU A 34 8.34 -4.58 -25.98
N GLU A 35 7.51 -5.28 -26.77
CA GLU A 35 7.94 -6.09 -27.90
C GLU A 35 8.43 -5.23 -29.07
N ASP A 36 7.69 -4.18 -29.44
CA ASP A 36 7.99 -3.33 -30.61
C ASP A 36 9.21 -2.44 -30.38
N VAL A 37 9.36 -1.86 -29.18
CA VAL A 37 10.40 -0.87 -28.89
C VAL A 37 11.63 -1.48 -28.22
N PHE A 38 11.41 -2.42 -27.30
CA PHE A 38 12.47 -2.98 -26.45
C PHE A 38 12.78 -4.45 -26.77
N HIS A 39 12.04 -5.08 -27.68
CA HIS A 39 12.25 -6.45 -28.17
C HIS A 39 12.22 -7.53 -27.08
N PHE A 40 11.42 -7.33 -26.02
CA PHE A 40 11.19 -8.35 -25.01
C PHE A 40 9.74 -8.42 -24.54
N ARG A 41 9.35 -9.57 -24.01
CA ARG A 41 8.05 -9.80 -23.39
C ARG A 41 8.16 -9.74 -21.88
N CYS A 42 7.44 -8.83 -21.24
CA CYS A 42 7.49 -8.64 -19.79
C CYS A 42 6.82 -9.80 -19.03
N ARG A 43 7.52 -10.33 -18.02
CA ARG A 43 7.04 -11.37 -17.12
C ARG A 43 6.94 -10.91 -15.67
N CYS A 44 6.81 -9.60 -15.42
CA CYS A 44 6.60 -9.09 -14.07
C CYS A 44 5.28 -9.60 -13.48
N THR A 45 5.16 -9.54 -12.16
CA THR A 45 3.97 -10.01 -11.43
C THR A 45 2.66 -9.45 -11.98
N ALA A 46 2.64 -8.15 -12.36
CA ALA A 46 1.45 -7.52 -12.93
C ALA A 46 1.07 -8.09 -14.31
N CYS A 47 2.07 -8.42 -15.15
CA CYS A 47 1.82 -9.01 -16.46
C CYS A 47 1.43 -10.49 -16.36
N VAL A 48 2.07 -11.26 -15.47
CA VAL A 48 1.74 -12.67 -15.25
C VAL A 48 0.31 -12.82 -14.70
N ASN A 49 -0.04 -12.04 -13.69
CA ASN A 49 -1.32 -12.13 -12.99
C ASN A 49 -2.42 -11.25 -13.61
N ASN A 50 -2.15 -10.61 -14.76
CA ASN A 50 -3.09 -9.74 -15.45
C ASN A 50 -3.74 -8.70 -14.52
N PHE A 51 -2.90 -7.91 -13.81
CA PHE A 51 -3.40 -6.91 -12.88
C PHE A 51 -4.31 -5.90 -13.57
N PRO A 52 -5.43 -5.51 -12.94
CA PRO A 52 -6.39 -4.57 -13.49
C PRO A 52 -5.82 -3.16 -13.62
N LEU A 53 -6.53 -2.30 -14.34
CA LEU A 53 -6.21 -0.87 -14.41
C LEU A 53 -6.45 -0.18 -13.06
N ALA A 54 -5.81 0.97 -12.84
CA ALA A 54 -5.89 1.68 -11.57
C ALA A 54 -7.33 2.09 -11.20
N ASN A 55 -8.17 2.40 -12.19
CA ASN A 55 -9.58 2.73 -11.99
C ASN A 55 -10.47 1.52 -11.67
N GLU A 56 -9.97 0.31 -11.89
CA GLU A 56 -10.66 -0.96 -11.58
C GLU A 56 -10.24 -1.52 -10.20
N ILE A 57 -9.22 -0.93 -9.57
CA ILE A 57 -8.70 -1.38 -8.29
C ILE A 57 -9.49 -0.73 -7.14
N PRO A 58 -9.93 -1.50 -6.13
CA PRO A 58 -10.61 -0.97 -4.96
C PRO A 58 -9.83 0.16 -4.28
N ASP A 59 -10.53 1.19 -3.83
CA ASP A 59 -9.96 2.39 -3.20
C ASP A 59 -9.95 2.28 -1.67
N THR A 60 -10.97 1.62 -1.12
CA THR A 60 -11.18 1.47 0.32
C THR A 60 -11.10 0.00 0.73
N PHE A 61 -10.87 -0.25 2.01
CA PHE A 61 -10.94 -1.62 2.52
C PHE A 61 -12.36 -2.17 2.44
N SER A 62 -13.38 -1.33 2.68
CA SER A 62 -14.78 -1.71 2.59
C SER A 62 -15.20 -2.13 1.19
N ASP A 63 -14.55 -1.62 0.14
CA ASP A 63 -14.81 -2.06 -1.24
C ASP A 63 -14.47 -3.54 -1.45
N MET A 64 -13.64 -4.12 -0.58
CA MET A 64 -13.34 -5.55 -0.62
C MET A 64 -14.46 -6.43 -0.05
N ALA A 65 -15.42 -5.85 0.67
CA ALA A 65 -16.48 -6.62 1.32
C ALA A 65 -17.31 -7.43 0.30
N HIS A 66 -17.45 -6.93 -0.95
CA HIS A 66 -18.14 -7.67 -2.02
C HIS A 66 -17.39 -8.95 -2.47
N MET A 67 -16.10 -9.07 -2.18
CA MET A 67 -15.31 -10.28 -2.47
C MET A 67 -15.47 -11.35 -1.38
N MET A 68 -15.99 -10.97 -0.21
CA MET A 68 -16.21 -11.85 0.96
C MET A 68 -17.61 -12.49 0.89
N VAL A 69 -17.84 -13.28 -0.15
CA VAL A 69 -19.18 -13.75 -0.55
C VAL A 69 -19.73 -14.91 0.26
N ASN A 70 -18.87 -15.65 0.99
CA ASN A 70 -19.30 -16.79 1.80
C ASN A 70 -18.44 -16.96 3.06
N GLU A 71 -18.93 -17.80 3.98
CA GLU A 71 -18.33 -18.07 5.28
C GLU A 71 -16.91 -18.64 5.19
N GLU A 72 -16.66 -19.54 4.25
CA GLU A 72 -15.37 -20.19 4.05
C GLU A 72 -14.27 -19.18 3.64
N VAL A 73 -14.60 -18.27 2.72
CA VAL A 73 -13.72 -17.19 2.28
C VAL A 73 -13.42 -16.25 3.44
N CYS A 74 -14.45 -15.88 4.23
CA CYS A 74 -14.27 -15.02 5.41
C CYS A 74 -13.39 -15.67 6.46
N MET A 75 -13.60 -16.94 6.78
CA MET A 75 -12.77 -17.67 7.73
C MET A 75 -11.33 -17.82 7.28
N SER A 76 -11.11 -18.09 6.00
CA SER A 76 -9.78 -18.15 5.40
C SER A 76 -9.05 -16.81 5.51
N TYR A 77 -9.74 -15.72 5.20
CA TYR A 77 -9.21 -14.36 5.33
C TYR A 77 -8.83 -14.01 6.77
N ILE A 78 -9.71 -14.27 7.73
CA ILE A 78 -9.47 -14.02 9.16
C ILE A 78 -8.24 -14.81 9.64
N LYS A 79 -8.12 -16.08 9.23
CA LYS A 79 -6.98 -16.93 9.57
C LYS A 79 -5.67 -16.35 9.01
N GLU A 80 -5.68 -15.98 7.73
CA GLU A 80 -4.50 -15.38 7.07
C GLU A 80 -4.07 -14.06 7.76
N VAL A 81 -5.03 -13.20 8.09
CA VAL A 81 -4.77 -11.95 8.81
C VAL A 81 -4.17 -12.23 10.19
N LYS A 82 -4.72 -13.16 10.97
CA LYS A 82 -4.16 -13.56 12.27
C LYS A 82 -2.72 -14.05 12.14
N GLU A 83 -2.43 -14.93 11.17
CA GLU A 83 -1.07 -15.44 10.93
C GLU A 83 -0.10 -14.33 10.52
N LYS A 84 -0.53 -13.39 9.70
CA LYS A 84 0.29 -12.24 9.32
C LYS A 84 0.55 -11.31 10.50
N MET A 85 -0.47 -11.05 11.33
CA MET A 85 -0.33 -10.19 12.51
C MET A 85 0.63 -10.75 13.57
N THR A 86 0.67 -12.07 13.78
CA THR A 86 1.61 -12.69 14.74
C THR A 86 3.07 -12.52 14.32
N ARG A 87 3.34 -12.33 13.03
CA ARG A 87 4.69 -12.09 12.50
C ARG A 87 5.09 -10.62 12.50
N PHE A 88 4.16 -9.75 12.89
CA PHE A 88 4.32 -8.31 12.77
C PHE A 88 4.64 -7.72 14.14
N THR A 89 5.84 -7.16 14.28
CA THR A 89 6.19 -6.33 15.42
C THR A 89 5.99 -4.86 15.05
N PHE A 90 5.00 -4.22 15.64
CA PHE A 90 4.92 -2.76 15.57
C PHE A 90 6.09 -2.17 16.35
N ASP A 91 6.82 -1.28 15.71
CA ASP A 91 7.92 -0.57 16.38
C ASP A 91 7.32 0.26 17.55
N ALA A 92 7.95 0.18 18.73
CA ALA A 92 7.50 0.91 19.93
C ALA A 92 7.45 2.45 19.74
N ASN A 93 8.11 2.96 18.72
CA ASN A 93 8.06 4.37 18.29
C ASN A 93 6.91 4.67 17.34
N SER A 94 6.12 3.67 16.97
CA SER A 94 4.93 3.85 16.13
C SER A 94 3.91 4.72 16.86
N ILE A 95 3.34 5.64 16.13
CA ILE A 95 2.47 6.72 16.56
C ILE A 95 1.30 6.20 17.43
N LYS A 96 0.84 7.01 18.37
CA LYS A 96 -0.28 6.69 19.30
C LYS A 96 -1.54 6.16 18.61
N SER A 97 -1.79 6.57 17.36
CA SER A 97 -2.89 6.10 16.52
C SER A 97 -2.78 4.61 16.19
N ILE A 98 -1.58 4.10 15.94
CA ILE A 98 -1.32 2.69 15.62
C ILE A 98 -1.63 1.79 16.81
N SER A 99 -1.22 2.18 18.02
CA SER A 99 -1.49 1.38 19.23
C SER A 99 -2.98 1.28 19.56
N LYS A 100 -3.77 2.33 19.30
CA LYS A 100 -5.23 2.29 19.45
C LYS A 100 -5.88 1.37 18.42
N PHE A 101 -5.44 1.47 17.17
CA PHE A 101 -5.91 0.67 16.07
C PHE A 101 -5.62 -0.82 16.28
N GLU A 102 -4.38 -1.18 16.68
CA GLU A 102 -3.96 -2.54 16.99
C GLU A 102 -4.88 -3.18 18.06
N LYS A 103 -5.18 -2.45 19.13
CA LYS A 103 -6.08 -2.94 20.20
C LYS A 103 -7.49 -3.20 19.70
N LEU A 104 -8.04 -2.31 18.87
CA LEU A 104 -9.38 -2.50 18.29
C LEU A 104 -9.41 -3.71 17.36
N LEU A 105 -8.37 -3.86 16.55
CA LEU A 105 -8.27 -4.95 15.60
C LEU A 105 -8.10 -6.31 16.28
N VAL A 106 -7.23 -6.40 17.29
CA VAL A 106 -7.06 -7.62 18.09
C VAL A 106 -8.37 -7.98 18.78
N ALA A 107 -9.06 -7.02 19.39
CA ALA A 107 -10.36 -7.24 20.03
C ALA A 107 -11.39 -7.80 19.02
N GLU A 108 -11.47 -7.25 17.81
CA GLU A 108 -12.40 -7.74 16.78
C GLU A 108 -12.01 -9.13 16.26
N LEU A 109 -10.72 -9.39 16.07
CA LEU A 109 -10.23 -10.71 15.69
C LEU A 109 -10.50 -11.78 16.76
N ASP A 110 -10.52 -11.43 18.04
CA ASP A 110 -10.77 -12.35 19.14
C ASP A 110 -12.27 -12.54 19.43
N CYS A 111 -13.13 -11.57 19.07
CA CYS A 111 -14.59 -11.65 19.21
C CYS A 111 -15.28 -12.67 18.27
N SER A 112 -14.53 -13.42 17.47
CA SER A 112 -15.03 -14.31 16.40
C SER A 112 -15.98 -15.43 16.86
N GLN A 113 -16.26 -15.60 18.15
CA GLN A 113 -17.17 -16.63 18.66
C GLN A 113 -18.66 -16.18 18.78
N ALA A 114 -18.92 -14.88 18.68
CA ALA A 114 -20.26 -14.33 18.92
C ALA A 114 -20.99 -13.82 17.66
N GLN A 115 -20.28 -13.66 16.56
CA GLN A 115 -20.82 -13.08 15.32
C GLN A 115 -20.49 -13.97 14.12
N SER A 116 -21.23 -13.78 13.00
CA SER A 116 -20.88 -14.45 11.74
C SER A 116 -19.52 -13.96 11.24
N SER A 117 -18.77 -14.83 10.56
CA SER A 117 -17.47 -14.47 9.97
C SER A 117 -17.57 -13.30 8.99
N GLN A 118 -18.69 -13.18 8.28
CA GLN A 118 -18.94 -12.05 7.38
C GLN A 118 -19.05 -10.73 8.14
N GLN A 119 -19.79 -10.70 9.25
CA GLN A 119 -19.89 -9.49 10.09
C GLN A 119 -18.54 -9.11 10.69
N ASN A 120 -17.75 -10.09 11.10
CA ASN A 120 -16.41 -9.89 11.63
C ASN A 120 -15.48 -9.27 10.57
N VAL A 121 -15.47 -9.82 9.35
CA VAL A 121 -14.68 -9.25 8.23
C VAL A 121 -15.13 -7.83 7.93
N PHE A 122 -16.44 -7.58 7.87
CA PHE A 122 -16.96 -6.22 7.64
C PHE A 122 -16.48 -5.23 8.71
N ASN A 123 -16.52 -5.61 9.99
CA ASN A 123 -16.05 -4.78 11.10
C ASN A 123 -14.53 -4.51 10.98
N ILE A 124 -13.74 -5.54 10.65
CA ILE A 124 -12.29 -5.40 10.42
C ILE A 124 -12.02 -4.39 9.28
N LEU A 125 -12.71 -4.53 8.15
CA LEU A 125 -12.53 -3.63 7.01
C LEU A 125 -12.92 -2.19 7.35
N LYS A 126 -13.97 -1.99 8.13
CA LYS A 126 -14.38 -0.67 8.62
C LYS A 126 -13.33 -0.05 9.55
N ILE A 127 -12.80 -0.82 10.51
CA ILE A 127 -11.71 -0.38 11.39
C ILE A 127 -10.50 0.06 10.56
N LEU A 128 -10.20 -0.66 9.48
CA LEU A 128 -9.09 -0.33 8.57
C LEU A 128 -9.34 0.96 7.79
N ASP A 129 -10.58 1.23 7.36
CA ASP A 129 -10.92 2.49 6.70
C ASP A 129 -10.85 3.68 7.66
N ASP A 130 -11.36 3.54 8.88
CA ASP A 130 -11.24 4.57 9.93
C ASP A 130 -9.77 4.89 10.24
N TYR A 131 -8.93 3.85 10.29
CA TYR A 131 -7.49 4.00 10.48
C TYR A 131 -6.82 4.71 9.28
N ARG A 132 -7.19 4.34 8.05
CA ARG A 132 -6.71 5.00 6.83
C ARG A 132 -7.02 6.49 6.83
N GLU A 133 -8.24 6.86 7.22
CA GLU A 133 -8.66 8.26 7.32
C GLU A 133 -7.86 9.00 8.40
N SER A 134 -7.67 8.40 9.56
CA SER A 134 -6.86 8.96 10.64
C SER A 134 -5.41 9.23 10.19
N ILE A 135 -4.77 8.28 9.52
CA ILE A 135 -3.42 8.47 8.97
C ILE A 135 -3.39 9.55 7.89
N ASN A 136 -4.38 9.61 7.02
CA ASN A 136 -4.42 10.63 5.98
C ASN A 136 -4.51 12.05 6.58
N ASN A 137 -5.27 12.21 7.68
CA ASN A 137 -5.36 13.48 8.39
C ASN A 137 -4.03 13.84 9.08
N GLU A 138 -3.35 12.87 9.67
CA GLU A 138 -2.04 13.06 10.28
C GLU A 138 -0.97 13.37 9.22
N LEU A 139 -1.01 12.71 8.06
CA LEU A 139 -0.13 13.02 6.92
C LEU A 139 -0.30 14.47 6.45
N LYS A 140 -1.53 14.97 6.32
CA LYS A 140 -1.78 16.38 5.97
C LYS A 140 -1.08 17.32 6.96
N LEU A 141 -1.26 17.07 8.25
CA LEU A 141 -0.64 17.88 9.30
C LEU A 141 0.88 17.84 9.23
N MET A 142 1.48 16.66 9.06
CA MET A 142 2.95 16.52 8.97
C MET A 142 3.53 17.16 7.71
N ILE A 143 2.78 17.14 6.60
CA ILE A 143 3.15 17.86 5.37
C ILE A 143 3.14 19.38 5.60
N GLU A 144 2.10 19.91 6.24
CA GLU A 144 2.02 21.33 6.60
C GLU A 144 3.16 21.75 7.51
N MET A 145 3.55 20.90 8.46
CA MET A 145 4.70 21.10 9.34
C MET A 145 6.05 20.90 8.65
N LYS A 146 6.08 20.48 7.38
CA LYS A 146 7.29 20.15 6.61
C LYS A 146 8.19 19.09 7.27
N ASN A 147 7.58 18.20 8.05
CA ASN A 147 8.28 17.11 8.72
C ASN A 147 8.37 15.87 7.82
N ILE A 148 9.34 15.88 6.90
CA ILE A 148 9.51 14.83 5.89
C ILE A 148 9.77 13.45 6.51
N ASP A 149 10.49 13.39 7.64
CA ASP A 149 10.78 12.12 8.31
C ASP A 149 9.51 11.49 8.89
N ALA A 150 8.64 12.28 9.50
CA ALA A 150 7.34 11.79 9.97
C ALA A 150 6.43 11.37 8.82
N VAL A 151 6.40 12.13 7.72
CA VAL A 151 5.64 11.80 6.51
C VAL A 151 6.12 10.47 5.93
N LEU A 152 7.43 10.28 5.79
CA LEU A 152 8.02 9.03 5.30
C LEU A 152 7.65 7.84 6.21
N GLN A 153 7.77 8.02 7.53
CA GLN A 153 7.44 6.98 8.50
C GLN A 153 5.95 6.59 8.40
N LEU A 154 5.04 7.57 8.33
CA LEU A 154 3.61 7.32 8.17
C LEU A 154 3.28 6.54 6.89
N HIS A 155 3.91 6.87 5.77
CA HIS A 155 3.74 6.12 4.53
C HIS A 155 4.29 4.68 4.65
N CYS A 156 5.42 4.48 5.30
CA CYS A 156 5.96 3.15 5.57
C CYS A 156 5.01 2.32 6.44
N ASP A 157 4.46 2.90 7.52
CA ASP A 157 3.52 2.22 8.41
C ASP A 157 2.20 1.90 7.70
N LYS A 158 1.69 2.81 6.88
CA LYS A 158 0.53 2.57 6.00
C LYS A 158 0.76 1.39 5.06
N GLN A 159 1.95 1.28 4.45
CA GLN A 159 2.31 0.16 3.57
C GLN A 159 2.42 -1.15 4.33
N LYS A 160 3.00 -1.13 5.52
CA LYS A 160 3.10 -2.31 6.37
C LYS A 160 1.70 -2.85 6.70
N ILE A 161 0.79 -2.00 7.16
CA ILE A 161 -0.59 -2.39 7.47
C ILE A 161 -1.30 -2.91 6.23
N ALA A 162 -1.21 -2.20 5.11
CA ALA A 162 -1.77 -2.67 3.85
C ALA A 162 -1.29 -4.10 3.51
N SER A 163 -0.04 -4.44 3.76
CA SER A 163 0.53 -5.77 3.46
C SER A 163 -0.06 -6.90 4.32
N ILE A 164 -0.61 -6.59 5.49
CA ILE A 164 -1.27 -7.58 6.36
C ILE A 164 -2.66 -7.91 5.81
N PHE A 165 -3.43 -6.89 5.43
CA PHE A 165 -4.85 -7.00 5.13
C PHE A 165 -5.19 -7.10 3.66
N LEU A 166 -4.28 -6.66 2.79
CA LEU A 166 -4.51 -6.58 1.35
C LEU A 166 -3.55 -7.49 0.60
N ASN A 167 -4.07 -8.07 -0.47
CA ASN A 167 -3.25 -8.70 -1.48
C ASN A 167 -3.10 -7.73 -2.68
N PRO A 168 -1.90 -7.59 -3.27
CA PRO A 168 -1.76 -6.82 -4.51
C PRO A 168 -2.62 -7.44 -5.63
N PRO A 169 -3.21 -6.62 -6.50
CA PRO A 169 -3.10 -5.19 -6.59
C PRO A 169 -4.15 -4.46 -5.71
N HIS A 170 -3.74 -3.45 -4.95
CA HIS A 170 -4.65 -2.55 -4.25
C HIS A 170 -4.09 -1.12 -4.34
N ARG A 171 -4.97 -0.12 -4.43
CA ARG A 171 -4.59 1.28 -4.63
C ARG A 171 -3.67 1.81 -3.53
N MET A 172 -3.85 1.35 -2.29
CA MET A 172 -2.98 1.73 -1.18
C MET A 172 -1.51 1.34 -1.40
N PHE A 173 -1.23 0.20 -2.06
CA PHE A 173 0.15 -0.17 -2.39
C PHE A 173 0.75 0.75 -3.45
N LEU A 174 -0.05 1.16 -4.43
CA LEU A 174 0.40 1.99 -5.55
C LEU A 174 0.72 3.40 -5.07
N SER A 175 -0.25 4.06 -4.45
CA SER A 175 -0.11 5.43 -3.95
C SER A 175 0.94 5.54 -2.84
N GLY A 176 0.99 4.58 -1.93
CA GLY A 176 1.95 4.61 -0.84
C GLY A 176 3.40 4.42 -1.30
N ARG A 177 3.67 3.56 -2.29
CA ARG A 177 5.01 3.42 -2.85
C ARG A 177 5.47 4.67 -3.59
N ALA A 178 4.61 5.29 -4.38
CA ALA A 178 4.90 6.55 -5.04
C ALA A 178 5.25 7.63 -4.01
N ALA A 179 4.44 7.80 -2.97
CA ALA A 179 4.66 8.77 -1.92
C ALA A 179 5.99 8.54 -1.14
N ILE A 180 6.34 7.28 -0.86
CA ILE A 180 7.63 6.94 -0.25
C ILE A 180 8.80 7.38 -1.14
N VAL A 181 8.72 7.09 -2.43
CA VAL A 181 9.76 7.49 -3.39
C VAL A 181 9.87 9.02 -3.46
N GLU A 182 8.76 9.74 -3.47
CA GLU A 182 8.75 11.20 -3.45
C GLU A 182 9.38 11.76 -2.15
N CYS A 183 9.03 11.21 -1.00
CA CYS A 183 9.64 11.61 0.27
C CYS A 183 11.16 11.37 0.28
N LEU A 184 11.61 10.22 -0.21
CA LEU A 184 13.03 9.91 -0.31
C LEU A 184 13.74 10.84 -1.30
N TRP A 185 13.08 11.17 -2.41
CA TRP A 185 13.61 12.14 -3.37
C TRP A 185 13.76 13.53 -2.73
N VAL A 186 12.75 14.01 -2.01
CA VAL A 186 12.81 15.30 -1.30
C VAL A 186 13.92 15.28 -0.24
N LYS A 187 14.01 14.20 0.53
CA LYS A 187 14.99 14.08 1.63
C LYS A 187 16.44 14.01 1.15
N TYR A 188 16.70 13.23 0.10
CA TYR A 188 18.05 12.90 -0.34
C TYR A 188 18.42 13.48 -1.72
N GLY A 189 17.46 13.76 -2.58
CA GLY A 189 17.67 14.28 -3.93
C GLY A 189 18.00 15.78 -3.96
N SER A 190 17.53 16.55 -2.98
CA SER A 190 17.80 17.99 -2.87
C SER A 190 19.25 18.32 -2.46
N ILE A 191 19.99 17.34 -1.98
CA ILE A 191 21.40 17.52 -1.60
C ILE A 191 22.31 17.70 -2.84
N SER A 192 21.87 17.25 -4.03
CA SER A 192 22.68 17.23 -5.25
C SER A 192 22.48 18.40 -6.19
N TYR A 193 21.39 19.17 -6.08
CA TYR A 193 21.08 20.26 -7.01
C TYR A 193 20.49 21.45 -6.25
N GLY A 194 21.30 22.46 -6.03
CA GLY A 194 20.92 23.75 -5.42
C GLY A 194 20.00 24.58 -6.32
N THR A 195 18.81 24.10 -6.62
CA THR A 195 17.76 24.88 -7.28
C THR A 195 16.40 24.61 -6.63
N SER A 196 15.80 25.68 -6.14
CA SER A 196 14.47 25.74 -5.55
C SER A 196 13.43 25.01 -6.42
N ARG A 197 12.79 23.98 -5.90
CA ARG A 197 11.52 23.47 -6.41
C ARG A 197 10.45 23.58 -5.34
N THR A 198 9.79 24.74 -5.32
CA THR A 198 8.49 24.97 -4.70
C THR A 198 7.40 24.43 -5.63
N GLY A 199 7.15 23.12 -5.65
CA GLY A 199 6.16 22.58 -6.59
C GLY A 199 5.65 21.18 -6.30
N LEU A 200 6.21 20.48 -5.32
CA LEU A 200 5.96 19.03 -5.15
C LEU A 200 4.77 18.67 -4.25
N PHE A 201 4.12 19.63 -3.62
CA PHE A 201 2.97 19.36 -2.74
C PHE A 201 1.60 19.74 -3.34
N GLY A 202 1.52 19.89 -4.65
CA GLY A 202 0.40 20.56 -5.32
C GLY A 202 -0.69 19.72 -5.93
N THR A 203 -0.65 18.39 -5.94
CA THR A 203 -1.67 17.62 -6.69
C THR A 203 -1.94 16.23 -6.12
N TYR A 204 -2.46 16.14 -4.92
CA TYR A 204 -3.22 14.97 -4.48
C TYR A 204 -4.35 15.42 -3.53
N MET A 205 -5.38 16.02 -4.11
CA MET A 205 -6.73 16.05 -3.56
C MET A 205 -7.62 15.09 -4.35
#